data_70018d796a6def7015380cedae1b78be
#
_entry.id   70018d796a6def7015380cedae1b78be
#
_cell.length_a   1.000
_cell.length_b   1.000
_cell.length_c   1.000
_cell.angle_alpha   90.00
_cell.angle_beta   90.00
_cell.angle_gamma   90.00
#
_symmetry.space_group_name_H-M   'P 1'
#
loop_
_entity.id
_entity.type
_entity.pdbx_description
1 polymer ?
#
loop_
_entity_poly.entity_id
_entity_poly.type
_entity_poly.pdbx_seq_one_letter_code
_entity_poly.pdbx_strand_id
1 'polypeptide(L)'
;MQNKLASGARLGRQALLFPLCLVLYEFSTYIGNDMIQPGMLAVVEQYQAGIDWVPTSMTAYLAGGMFLQWLLGPLSDRIGRRPVMLAGVVWFIVTCLAILLAQNIEQFTLLRFLQGISLCFIGAVGYAAIQESFEEAVCIKITALMANVALIAPLLGPLVGAAWIHVLPWEGMFVLFAALAAISFFGLQRAMPETATRIGEKLSLKELGRDYKLVLKNGRFVAGALALGFVSLPLLAWIAQSPIIIITGEQLSSYEYGLLQVPIFGALIAGNLLLARLTSRRTVRSLIIMGGWPIMIG
;
A
#
# COMPACT_ATOMS: atom_id res chain seq x y z
N MET A 1 -14.14 19.16 -23.07
CA MET A 1 -14.87 19.54 -21.83
C MET A 1 -15.20 18.23 -21.11
N GLN A 2 -14.36 17.83 -20.16
CA GLN A 2 -14.58 16.62 -19.36
C GLN A 2 -15.69 16.89 -18.35
N ASN A 3 -16.72 16.03 -18.34
CA ASN A 3 -17.77 16.01 -17.34
C ASN A 3 -17.15 15.58 -15.99
N LYS A 4 -16.68 16.54 -15.19
CA LYS A 4 -16.29 16.26 -13.82
C LYS A 4 -17.54 15.85 -13.06
N LEU A 5 -17.58 14.62 -12.60
CA LEU A 5 -18.65 14.06 -11.80
C LEU A 5 -18.77 14.84 -10.48
N ALA A 6 -19.78 15.68 -10.38
CA ALA A 6 -20.28 16.40 -9.20
C ALA A 6 -19.77 17.82 -8.94
N SER A 7 -20.55 18.80 -9.33
CA SER A 7 -20.65 20.10 -8.64
C SER A 7 -21.62 19.97 -7.47
N GLY A 8 -21.17 20.19 -6.24
CA GLY A 8 -21.99 20.60 -5.08
C GLY A 8 -23.16 19.75 -4.58
N ALA A 9 -23.58 18.72 -5.30
CA ALA A 9 -24.67 17.81 -4.93
C ALA A 9 -24.12 16.54 -4.30
N ARG A 10 -24.84 15.95 -3.34
CA ARG A 10 -24.53 14.65 -2.74
C ARG A 10 -24.13 13.67 -3.83
N LEU A 11 -22.87 13.16 -3.79
CA LEU A 11 -22.37 12.17 -4.73
C LEU A 11 -23.41 11.04 -4.86
N GLY A 12 -23.92 10.81 -6.06
CA GLY A 12 -24.86 9.72 -6.31
C GLY A 12 -24.22 8.38 -5.90
N ARG A 13 -25.01 7.40 -5.49
CA ARG A 13 -24.50 6.08 -5.03
C ARG A 13 -23.52 5.44 -6.03
N GLN A 14 -23.72 5.64 -7.31
CA GLN A 14 -22.82 5.12 -8.37
C GLN A 14 -21.47 5.84 -8.40
N ALA A 15 -21.44 7.16 -8.13
CA ALA A 15 -20.19 7.93 -8.09
C ALA A 15 -19.32 7.56 -6.88
N LEU A 16 -19.92 7.08 -5.77
CA LEU A 16 -19.18 6.61 -4.59
C LEU A 16 -18.66 5.19 -4.75
N LEU A 17 -19.24 4.38 -5.62
CA LEU A 17 -18.85 2.97 -5.78
C LEU A 17 -17.40 2.84 -6.26
N PHE A 18 -16.95 3.68 -7.19
CA PHE A 18 -15.58 3.66 -7.69
C PHE A 18 -14.55 3.91 -6.57
N PRO A 19 -14.60 5.04 -5.82
CA PRO A 19 -13.63 5.29 -4.76
C PRO A 19 -13.70 4.24 -3.64
N LEU A 20 -14.89 3.76 -3.26
CA LEU A 20 -15.02 2.74 -2.23
C LEU A 20 -14.38 1.41 -2.64
N CYS A 21 -14.55 0.99 -3.90
CA CYS A 21 -13.93 -0.23 -4.40
C CYS A 21 -12.42 -0.06 -4.56
N LEU A 22 -11.94 1.14 -4.91
CA LEU A 22 -10.51 1.43 -4.96
C LEU A 22 -9.90 1.37 -3.55
N VAL A 23 -10.56 1.97 -2.55
CA VAL A 23 -10.17 1.90 -1.14
C VAL A 23 -10.17 0.45 -0.63
N LEU A 24 -11.15 -0.37 -1.01
CA LEU A 24 -11.19 -1.79 -0.65
C LEU A 24 -10.02 -2.56 -1.28
N TYR A 25 -9.67 -2.26 -2.52
CA TYR A 25 -8.51 -2.86 -3.17
C TYR A 25 -7.20 -2.44 -2.48
N GLU A 26 -7.06 -1.15 -2.18
CA GLU A 26 -5.92 -0.63 -1.43
C GLU A 26 -5.81 -1.31 -0.06
N PHE A 27 -6.92 -1.43 0.68
CA PHE A 27 -6.95 -2.15 1.94
C PHE A 27 -6.52 -3.61 1.77
N SER A 28 -6.99 -4.31 0.73
CA SER A 28 -6.62 -5.71 0.50
C SER A 28 -5.12 -5.89 0.24
N THR A 29 -4.47 -4.92 -0.41
CA THR A 29 -3.02 -4.97 -0.65
C THR A 29 -2.20 -4.66 0.60
N TYR A 30 -2.58 -3.64 1.38
CA TYR A 30 -1.88 -3.31 2.63
C TYR A 30 -2.06 -4.39 3.69
N ILE A 31 -3.30 -4.84 3.92
CA ILE A 31 -3.55 -5.92 4.90
C ILE A 31 -2.85 -7.22 4.46
N GLY A 32 -2.73 -7.47 3.16
CA GLY A 32 -2.00 -8.59 2.59
C GLY A 32 -0.50 -8.56 2.86
N ASN A 33 0.07 -7.38 3.14
CA ASN A 33 1.45 -7.24 3.60
C ASN A 33 1.58 -7.45 5.11
N ASP A 34 0.67 -6.85 5.89
CA ASP A 34 0.86 -6.68 7.33
C ASP A 34 0.27 -7.85 8.13
N MET A 35 -0.84 -8.45 7.68
CA MET A 35 -1.51 -9.54 8.38
C MET A 35 -0.69 -10.84 8.40
N ILE A 36 0.16 -11.08 7.39
CA ILE A 36 0.99 -12.28 7.33
C ILE A 36 2.19 -12.23 8.28
N GLN A 37 2.60 -11.03 8.76
CA GLN A 37 3.83 -10.87 9.55
C GLN A 37 3.91 -11.81 10.76
N PRO A 38 2.91 -11.92 11.64
CA PRO A 38 2.95 -12.89 12.74
C PRO A 38 2.92 -14.35 12.27
N GLY A 39 2.41 -14.62 11.07
CA GLY A 39 2.37 -15.94 10.45
C GLY A 39 3.67 -16.36 9.77
N MET A 40 4.61 -15.44 9.57
CA MET A 40 5.86 -15.75 8.86
C MET A 40 6.72 -16.79 9.55
N LEU A 41 6.65 -16.92 10.88
CA LEU A 41 7.33 -18.00 11.61
C LEU A 41 6.76 -19.37 11.22
N ALA A 42 5.45 -19.51 11.08
CA ALA A 42 4.84 -20.75 10.61
C ALA A 42 5.18 -21.04 9.13
N VAL A 43 5.31 -20.01 8.31
CA VAL A 43 5.73 -20.15 6.90
C VAL A 43 7.16 -20.71 6.80
N VAL A 44 8.12 -20.15 7.53
CA VAL A 44 9.52 -20.62 7.49
C VAL A 44 9.65 -22.01 8.09
N GLU A 45 8.87 -22.34 9.12
CA GLU A 45 8.82 -23.68 9.70
C GLU A 45 8.29 -24.71 8.70
N GLN A 46 7.17 -24.41 8.02
CA GLN A 46 6.56 -25.29 7.02
C GLN A 46 7.51 -25.59 5.85
N TYR A 47 8.27 -24.60 5.40
CA TYR A 47 9.26 -24.79 4.33
C TYR A 47 10.64 -25.22 4.83
N GLN A 48 10.81 -25.49 6.12
CA GLN A 48 12.09 -25.86 6.76
C GLN A 48 13.21 -24.85 6.43
N ALA A 49 12.85 -23.57 6.38
CA ALA A 49 13.74 -22.47 6.04
C ALA A 49 14.30 -21.80 7.32
N GLY A 50 15.42 -21.08 7.17
CA GLY A 50 16.00 -20.30 8.24
C GLY A 50 15.14 -19.10 8.64
N ILE A 51 15.27 -18.66 9.89
CA ILE A 51 14.54 -17.51 10.43
C ILE A 51 14.85 -16.19 9.70
N ASP A 52 15.99 -16.12 9.01
CA ASP A 52 16.41 -14.97 8.20
C ASP A 52 15.44 -14.66 7.03
N TRP A 53 14.60 -15.64 6.65
CA TRP A 53 13.59 -15.45 5.63
C TRP A 53 12.34 -14.69 6.12
N VAL A 54 12.14 -14.54 7.42
CA VAL A 54 10.97 -13.85 7.98
C VAL A 54 10.87 -12.40 7.47
N PRO A 55 11.89 -11.54 7.59
CA PRO A 55 11.82 -10.17 7.09
C PRO A 55 11.88 -10.09 5.56
N THR A 56 12.34 -11.14 4.88
CA THR A 56 12.48 -11.17 3.41
C THR A 56 11.14 -11.10 2.71
N SER A 57 10.09 -11.66 3.30
CA SER A 57 8.72 -11.58 2.78
C SER A 57 8.24 -10.14 2.59
N MET A 58 8.38 -9.33 3.64
CA MET A 58 8.02 -7.91 3.59
C MET A 58 8.90 -7.13 2.61
N THR A 59 10.21 -7.36 2.67
CA THR A 59 11.17 -6.71 1.77
C THR A 59 10.88 -7.02 0.31
N ALA A 60 10.59 -8.28 -0.03
CA ALA A 60 10.22 -8.70 -1.38
C ALA A 60 8.92 -8.01 -1.85
N TYR A 61 7.90 -7.97 -0.99
CA TYR A 61 6.63 -7.32 -1.30
C TYR A 61 6.80 -5.82 -1.58
N LEU A 62 7.54 -5.10 -0.73
CA LEU A 62 7.81 -3.68 -0.91
C LEU A 62 8.70 -3.40 -2.13
N ALA A 63 9.71 -4.25 -2.39
CA ALA A 63 10.52 -4.15 -3.59
C ALA A 63 9.67 -4.31 -4.87
N GLY A 64 8.74 -5.25 -4.88
CA GLY A 64 7.74 -5.39 -5.95
C GLY A 64 6.92 -4.13 -6.14
N GLY A 65 6.47 -3.51 -5.02
CA GLY A 65 5.69 -2.27 -5.00
C GLY A 65 6.42 -1.03 -5.56
N MET A 66 7.73 -1.10 -5.68
CA MET A 66 8.55 -0.03 -6.28
C MET A 66 8.92 -0.33 -7.73
N PHE A 67 8.88 -1.60 -8.14
CA PHE A 67 9.50 -2.09 -9.36
C PHE A 67 8.93 -1.48 -10.66
N LEU A 68 7.61 -1.40 -10.79
CA LEU A 68 6.93 -0.88 -11.98
C LEU A 68 6.30 0.51 -11.79
N GLN A 69 6.43 1.13 -10.63
CA GLN A 69 5.75 2.38 -10.32
C GLN A 69 6.12 3.52 -11.29
N TRP A 70 7.37 3.58 -11.72
CA TRP A 70 7.86 4.56 -12.68
C TRP A 70 7.28 4.39 -14.09
N LEU A 71 6.87 3.18 -14.45
CA LEU A 71 6.37 2.85 -15.79
C LEU A 71 4.84 2.91 -15.88
N LEU A 72 4.13 2.46 -14.83
CA LEU A 72 2.67 2.28 -14.88
C LEU A 72 1.90 3.59 -15.05
N GLY A 73 2.38 4.71 -14.51
CA GLY A 73 1.78 6.02 -14.75
C GLY A 73 1.71 6.35 -16.24
N PRO A 74 2.87 6.54 -16.90
CA PRO A 74 2.92 6.81 -18.34
C PRO A 74 2.29 5.75 -19.22
N LEU A 75 2.32 4.48 -18.82
CA LEU A 75 1.70 3.39 -19.55
C LEU A 75 0.16 3.49 -19.49
N SER A 76 -0.39 3.75 -18.30
CA SER A 76 -1.84 3.89 -18.11
C SER A 76 -2.41 5.14 -18.78
N ASP A 77 -1.63 6.20 -18.98
CA ASP A 77 -2.03 7.36 -19.78
C ASP A 77 -2.32 6.99 -21.24
N ARG A 78 -1.66 5.97 -21.76
CA ARG A 78 -1.71 5.57 -23.18
C ARG A 78 -2.57 4.34 -23.46
N ILE A 79 -2.64 3.42 -22.52
CA ILE A 79 -3.49 2.21 -22.64
C ILE A 79 -4.90 2.50 -22.09
N GLY A 80 -5.00 3.38 -21.11
CA GLY A 80 -6.20 3.70 -20.35
C GLY A 80 -5.99 3.40 -18.85
N ARG A 81 -6.49 4.29 -17.99
CA ARG A 81 -6.44 4.10 -16.52
C ARG A 81 -7.19 2.85 -16.08
N ARG A 82 -8.42 2.71 -16.61
CA ARG A 82 -9.32 1.61 -16.23
C ARG A 82 -8.78 0.22 -16.57
N PRO A 83 -8.39 -0.11 -17.83
CA PRO A 83 -7.88 -1.45 -18.13
C PRO A 83 -6.60 -1.77 -17.38
N VAL A 84 -5.68 -0.81 -17.19
CA VAL A 84 -4.45 -1.02 -16.42
C VAL A 84 -4.77 -1.28 -14.94
N MET A 85 -5.69 -0.54 -14.33
CA MET A 85 -6.11 -0.76 -12.95
C MET A 85 -6.75 -2.14 -12.75
N LEU A 86 -7.67 -2.53 -13.64
CA LEU A 86 -8.31 -3.84 -13.58
C LEU A 86 -7.29 -4.98 -13.76
N ALA A 87 -6.31 -4.82 -14.65
CA ALA A 87 -5.21 -5.76 -14.78
C ALA A 87 -4.41 -5.89 -13.49
N GLY A 88 -4.16 -4.79 -12.77
CA GLY A 88 -3.50 -4.78 -11.47
C GLY A 88 -4.26 -5.55 -10.40
N VAL A 89 -5.59 -5.41 -10.35
CA VAL A 89 -6.42 -6.19 -9.40
C VAL A 89 -6.39 -7.68 -9.73
N VAL A 90 -6.51 -8.05 -11.01
CA VAL A 90 -6.41 -9.45 -11.46
C VAL A 90 -5.02 -10.01 -11.12
N TRP A 91 -3.97 -9.23 -11.34
CA TRP A 91 -2.60 -9.60 -10.99
C TRP A 91 -2.46 -9.93 -9.51
N PHE A 92 -3.03 -9.09 -8.62
CA PHE A 92 -3.01 -9.34 -7.19
C PHE A 92 -3.76 -10.62 -6.81
N ILE A 93 -4.95 -10.85 -7.37
CA ILE A 93 -5.73 -12.07 -7.13
C ILE A 93 -4.94 -13.30 -7.56
N VAL A 94 -4.37 -13.30 -8.79
CA VAL A 94 -3.60 -14.42 -9.32
C VAL A 94 -2.37 -14.70 -8.45
N THR A 95 -1.65 -13.68 -8.04
CA THR A 95 -0.46 -13.86 -7.19
C THR A 95 -0.81 -14.33 -5.78
N CYS A 96 -1.92 -13.86 -5.19
CA CYS A 96 -2.42 -14.41 -3.93
C CYS A 96 -2.72 -15.91 -4.02
N LEU A 97 -3.38 -16.34 -5.10
CA LEU A 97 -3.71 -17.75 -5.29
C LEU A 97 -2.46 -18.58 -5.67
N ALA A 98 -1.52 -18.00 -6.42
CA ALA A 98 -0.27 -18.66 -6.77
C ALA A 98 0.61 -18.96 -5.54
N ILE A 99 0.57 -18.11 -4.51
CA ILE A 99 1.29 -18.34 -3.24
C ILE A 99 0.88 -19.67 -2.59
N LEU A 100 -0.37 -20.09 -2.76
CA LEU A 100 -0.85 -21.36 -2.23
C LEU A 100 -0.23 -22.58 -2.89
N LEU A 101 0.42 -22.40 -4.04
CA LEU A 101 1.10 -23.44 -4.82
C LEU A 101 2.61 -23.43 -4.60
N ALA A 102 3.14 -22.54 -3.78
CA ALA A 102 4.57 -22.48 -3.48
C ALA A 102 5.03 -23.75 -2.76
N GLN A 103 6.16 -24.29 -3.17
CA GLN A 103 6.72 -25.54 -2.63
C GLN A 103 7.94 -25.30 -1.74
N ASN A 104 8.50 -24.11 -1.77
CA ASN A 104 9.65 -23.70 -0.98
C ASN A 104 9.62 -22.19 -0.70
N ILE A 105 10.50 -21.75 0.20
CA ILE A 105 10.55 -20.36 0.64
C ILE A 105 10.99 -19.39 -0.45
N GLU A 106 11.80 -19.82 -1.40
CA GLU A 106 12.26 -19.01 -2.52
C GLU A 106 11.09 -18.71 -3.47
N GLN A 107 10.27 -19.71 -3.80
CA GLN A 107 9.06 -19.53 -4.60
C GLN A 107 8.06 -18.63 -3.88
N PHE A 108 7.85 -18.86 -2.58
CA PHE A 108 7.00 -17.99 -1.75
C PHE A 108 7.49 -16.54 -1.83
N THR A 109 8.77 -16.29 -1.60
CA THR A 109 9.36 -14.94 -1.63
C THR A 109 9.28 -14.29 -3.00
N LEU A 110 9.51 -15.05 -4.08
CA LEU A 110 9.32 -14.55 -5.44
C LEU A 110 7.87 -14.16 -5.71
N LEU A 111 6.92 -14.98 -5.27
CA LEU A 111 5.50 -14.68 -5.41
C LEU A 111 5.09 -13.47 -4.55
N ARG A 112 5.71 -13.27 -3.39
CA ARG A 112 5.55 -12.04 -2.58
C ARG A 112 6.04 -10.80 -3.33
N PHE A 113 7.18 -10.89 -4.01
CA PHE A 113 7.66 -9.81 -4.88
C PHE A 113 6.66 -9.51 -6.00
N LEU A 114 6.21 -10.54 -6.71
CA LEU A 114 5.22 -10.39 -7.78
C LEU A 114 3.89 -9.82 -7.27
N GLN A 115 3.44 -10.27 -6.11
CA GLN A 115 2.23 -9.74 -5.45
C GLN A 115 2.39 -8.26 -5.10
N GLY A 116 3.59 -7.85 -4.62
CA GLY A 116 3.90 -6.47 -4.28
C GLY A 116 3.77 -5.49 -5.46
N ILE A 117 3.99 -5.95 -6.70
CA ILE A 117 3.79 -5.13 -7.90
C ILE A 117 2.38 -4.50 -7.94
N SER A 118 1.40 -5.12 -7.29
CA SER A 118 0.03 -4.59 -7.21
C SER A 118 -0.06 -3.21 -6.56
N LEU A 119 0.87 -2.86 -5.64
CA LEU A 119 0.94 -1.52 -5.05
C LEU A 119 1.24 -0.43 -6.09
N CYS A 120 2.00 -0.77 -7.14
CA CYS A 120 2.31 0.17 -8.21
C CYS A 120 1.05 0.66 -8.95
N PHE A 121 0.05 -0.21 -9.11
CA PHE A 121 -1.21 0.14 -9.78
C PHE A 121 -2.03 1.12 -8.94
N ILE A 122 -2.05 0.98 -7.63
CA ILE A 122 -2.74 1.92 -6.74
C ILE A 122 -2.03 3.27 -6.77
N GLY A 123 -0.72 3.28 -6.52
CA GLY A 123 0.07 4.51 -6.41
C GLY A 123 0.13 5.31 -7.73
N ALA A 124 0.32 4.64 -8.88
CA ALA A 124 0.49 5.31 -10.15
C ALA A 124 -0.81 5.52 -10.94
N VAL A 125 -1.80 4.62 -10.77
CA VAL A 125 -3.04 4.65 -11.58
C VAL A 125 -4.26 5.02 -10.74
N GLY A 126 -4.41 4.43 -9.55
CA GLY A 126 -5.57 4.66 -8.70
C GLY A 126 -5.70 6.11 -8.24
N TYR A 127 -4.63 6.66 -7.68
CA TYR A 127 -4.61 8.07 -7.24
C TYR A 127 -4.80 9.05 -8.40
N ALA A 128 -4.19 8.79 -9.57
CA ALA A 128 -4.37 9.61 -10.75
C ALA A 128 -5.83 9.59 -11.23
N ALA A 129 -6.46 8.41 -11.29
CA ALA A 129 -7.85 8.28 -11.69
C ALA A 129 -8.81 9.02 -10.74
N ILE A 130 -8.53 9.04 -9.42
CA ILE A 130 -9.31 9.84 -8.45
C ILE A 130 -9.16 11.34 -8.74
N GLN A 131 -7.92 11.81 -8.93
CA GLN A 131 -7.66 13.24 -9.21
C GLN A 131 -8.27 13.71 -10.52
N GLU A 132 -8.34 12.84 -11.52
CA GLU A 132 -8.92 13.13 -12.83
C GLU A 132 -10.46 13.08 -12.83
N SER A 133 -11.07 12.26 -11.96
CA SER A 133 -12.51 11.99 -11.92
C SER A 133 -13.31 12.97 -11.07
N PHE A 134 -12.71 13.54 -10.02
CA PHE A 134 -13.43 14.31 -9.00
C PHE A 134 -12.94 15.76 -8.92
N GLU A 135 -13.82 16.65 -8.40
CA GLU A 135 -13.43 18.00 -8.02
C GLU A 135 -12.49 17.98 -6.79
N GLU A 136 -11.66 19.02 -6.66
CA GLU A 136 -10.61 19.11 -5.65
C GLU A 136 -11.10 18.79 -4.24
N ALA A 137 -12.22 19.35 -3.79
CA ALA A 137 -12.75 19.12 -2.44
C ALA A 137 -13.17 17.67 -2.18
N VAL A 138 -13.67 16.96 -3.19
CA VAL A 138 -14.02 15.53 -3.11
C VAL A 138 -12.79 14.67 -3.19
N CYS A 139 -11.87 15.01 -4.10
CA CYS A 139 -10.58 14.35 -4.27
C CYS A 139 -9.80 14.32 -2.95
N ILE A 140 -9.68 15.45 -2.25
CA ILE A 140 -9.02 15.55 -0.95
C ILE A 140 -9.63 14.57 0.06
N LYS A 141 -10.96 14.46 0.12
CA LYS A 141 -11.65 13.54 1.05
C LYS A 141 -11.36 12.07 0.73
N ILE A 142 -11.40 11.71 -0.55
CA ILE A 142 -11.13 10.33 -0.98
C ILE A 142 -9.66 9.98 -0.73
N THR A 143 -8.74 10.86 -1.09
CA THR A 143 -7.29 10.66 -0.85
C THR A 143 -6.98 10.57 0.65
N ALA A 144 -7.65 11.35 1.49
CA ALA A 144 -7.53 11.24 2.94
C ALA A 144 -8.06 9.88 3.46
N LEU A 145 -9.15 9.36 2.89
CA LEU A 145 -9.65 8.03 3.22
C LEU A 145 -8.65 6.94 2.83
N MET A 146 -8.07 7.02 1.63
CA MET A 146 -7.01 6.12 1.16
C MET A 146 -5.79 6.17 2.09
N ALA A 147 -5.33 7.36 2.46
CA ALA A 147 -4.22 7.53 3.40
C ALA A 147 -4.53 6.91 4.79
N ASN A 148 -5.77 7.00 5.27
CA ASN A 148 -6.17 6.35 6.52
C ASN A 148 -6.11 4.82 6.44
N VAL A 149 -6.44 4.24 5.29
CA VAL A 149 -6.30 2.78 5.07
C VAL A 149 -4.85 2.35 5.20
N ALA A 150 -3.93 3.11 4.62
CA ALA A 150 -2.49 2.85 4.73
C ALA A 150 -1.95 2.92 6.18
N LEU A 151 -2.67 3.62 7.10
CA LEU A 151 -2.34 3.68 8.52
C LEU A 151 -3.03 2.59 9.35
N ILE A 152 -4.26 2.23 8.97
CA ILE A 152 -5.06 1.25 9.70
C ILE A 152 -4.57 -0.18 9.43
N ALA A 153 -4.12 -0.48 8.21
CA ALA A 153 -3.69 -1.81 7.86
C ALA A 153 -2.49 -2.31 8.69
N PRO A 154 -1.40 -1.53 8.92
CA PRO A 154 -0.31 -1.94 9.81
C PRO A 154 -0.73 -2.10 11.29
N LEU A 155 -1.79 -1.43 11.73
CA LEU A 155 -2.33 -1.60 13.08
C LEU A 155 -3.16 -2.89 13.18
N LEU A 156 -4.12 -3.05 12.27
CA LEU A 156 -5.05 -4.18 12.31
C LEU A 156 -4.41 -5.47 11.80
N GLY A 157 -3.51 -5.37 10.81
CA GLY A 157 -2.87 -6.52 10.17
C GLY A 157 -2.25 -7.49 11.15
N PRO A 158 -1.24 -7.09 11.93
CA PRO A 158 -0.59 -7.96 12.89
C PRO A 158 -1.55 -8.50 13.96
N LEU A 159 -2.50 -7.68 14.43
CA LEU A 159 -3.48 -8.09 15.45
C LEU A 159 -4.43 -9.17 14.90
N VAL A 160 -5.02 -8.92 13.73
CA VAL A 160 -5.93 -9.88 13.08
C VAL A 160 -5.16 -11.12 12.61
N GLY A 161 -3.93 -10.94 12.10
CA GLY A 161 -3.05 -12.02 11.68
C GLY A 161 -2.68 -12.94 12.84
N ALA A 162 -2.31 -12.38 13.98
CA ALA A 162 -2.03 -13.14 15.18
C ALA A 162 -3.24 -13.96 15.64
N ALA A 163 -4.44 -13.35 15.66
CA ALA A 163 -5.67 -14.06 15.98
C ALA A 163 -6.00 -15.17 14.95
N TRP A 164 -5.73 -14.89 13.66
CA TRP A 164 -5.99 -15.85 12.58
C TRP A 164 -5.20 -17.14 12.70
N ILE A 165 -3.87 -17.04 12.90
CA ILE A 165 -2.98 -18.21 12.95
C ILE A 165 -3.21 -19.12 14.15
N HIS A 166 -3.94 -18.66 15.18
CA HIS A 166 -4.38 -19.51 16.29
C HIS A 166 -5.51 -20.46 15.90
N VAL A 167 -6.28 -20.15 14.85
CA VAL A 167 -7.52 -20.86 14.51
C VAL A 167 -7.44 -21.47 13.11
N LEU A 168 -6.73 -20.81 12.20
CA LEU A 168 -6.70 -21.13 10.77
C LEU A 168 -5.26 -21.14 10.24
N PRO A 169 -4.97 -21.93 9.20
CA PRO A 169 -3.66 -21.92 8.56
C PRO A 169 -3.39 -20.58 7.86
N TRP A 170 -2.12 -20.20 7.76
CA TRP A 170 -1.70 -18.92 7.19
C TRP A 170 -2.10 -18.77 5.70
N GLU A 171 -2.20 -19.86 4.95
CA GLU A 171 -2.64 -19.88 3.55
C GLU A 171 -4.04 -19.27 3.37
N GLY A 172 -4.92 -19.46 4.35
CA GLY A 172 -6.27 -18.89 4.33
C GLY A 172 -6.28 -17.36 4.27
N MET A 173 -5.23 -16.69 4.76
CA MET A 173 -5.10 -15.23 4.63
C MET A 173 -5.05 -14.81 3.16
N PHE A 174 -4.30 -15.52 2.33
CA PHE A 174 -4.17 -15.19 0.90
C PHE A 174 -5.47 -15.42 0.13
N VAL A 175 -6.28 -16.41 0.54
CA VAL A 175 -7.64 -16.60 0.02
C VAL A 175 -8.52 -15.40 0.39
N LEU A 176 -8.45 -14.94 1.64
CA LEU A 176 -9.17 -13.74 2.09
C LEU A 176 -8.78 -12.51 1.27
N PHE A 177 -7.47 -12.28 1.08
CA PHE A 177 -7.00 -11.13 0.30
C PHE A 177 -7.48 -11.19 -1.16
N ALA A 178 -7.41 -12.37 -1.78
CA ALA A 178 -7.95 -12.59 -3.12
C ALA A 178 -9.46 -12.34 -3.20
N ALA A 179 -10.23 -12.76 -2.19
CA ALA A 179 -11.66 -12.55 -2.14
C ALA A 179 -12.02 -11.06 -2.01
N LEU A 180 -11.34 -10.31 -1.13
CA LEU A 180 -11.52 -8.86 -1.01
C LEU A 180 -11.20 -8.13 -2.32
N ALA A 181 -10.10 -8.49 -2.97
CA ALA A 181 -9.73 -7.94 -4.26
C ALA A 181 -10.73 -8.31 -5.36
N ALA A 182 -11.30 -9.52 -5.36
CA ALA A 182 -12.33 -9.92 -6.31
C ALA A 182 -13.62 -9.09 -6.14
N ILE A 183 -14.04 -8.81 -4.91
CA ILE A 183 -15.18 -7.92 -4.63
C ILE A 183 -14.88 -6.52 -5.20
N SER A 184 -13.68 -6.01 -4.95
CA SER A 184 -13.23 -4.72 -5.49
C SER A 184 -13.21 -4.73 -7.02
N PHE A 185 -12.72 -5.80 -7.67
CA PHE A 185 -12.68 -5.96 -9.11
C PHE A 185 -14.05 -5.74 -9.76
N PHE A 186 -15.08 -6.43 -9.27
CA PHE A 186 -16.43 -6.29 -9.82
C PHE A 186 -16.99 -4.88 -9.66
N GLY A 187 -16.70 -4.23 -8.55
CA GLY A 187 -17.10 -2.84 -8.33
C GLY A 187 -16.34 -1.86 -9.22
N LEU A 188 -15.03 -2.00 -9.36
CA LEU A 188 -14.20 -1.19 -10.26
C LEU A 188 -14.58 -1.40 -11.71
N GLN A 189 -14.84 -2.65 -12.13
CA GLN A 189 -15.29 -2.96 -13.48
C GLN A 189 -16.60 -2.24 -13.84
N ARG A 190 -17.50 -2.04 -12.86
CA ARG A 190 -18.79 -1.38 -13.08
C ARG A 190 -18.71 0.13 -13.00
N ALA A 191 -17.89 0.66 -12.09
CA ALA A 191 -17.97 2.05 -11.68
C ALA A 191 -16.75 2.91 -12.03
N MET A 192 -15.58 2.32 -12.32
CA MET A 192 -14.38 3.08 -12.64
C MET A 192 -14.52 3.72 -14.02
N PRO A 193 -14.45 5.06 -14.14
CA PRO A 193 -14.45 5.74 -15.42
C PRO A 193 -13.09 5.57 -16.12
N GLU A 194 -13.07 5.69 -17.44
CA GLU A 194 -11.83 5.91 -18.17
C GLU A 194 -11.48 7.40 -18.14
N THR A 195 -10.31 7.74 -17.66
CA THR A 195 -9.90 9.14 -17.49
C THR A 195 -8.66 9.51 -18.30
N ALA A 196 -7.97 8.54 -18.89
CA ALA A 196 -6.79 8.80 -19.69
C ALA A 196 -7.12 9.64 -20.93
N THR A 197 -6.30 10.65 -21.19
CA THR A 197 -6.48 11.60 -22.30
C THR A 197 -5.57 11.32 -23.51
N ARG A 198 -4.56 10.45 -23.34
CA ARG A 198 -3.52 10.18 -24.34
C ARG A 198 -3.59 8.76 -24.91
N ILE A 199 -4.79 8.17 -24.90
CA ILE A 199 -5.00 6.78 -25.36
C ILE A 199 -4.59 6.65 -26.82
N GLY A 200 -3.79 5.61 -27.12
CA GLY A 200 -3.29 5.30 -28.47
C GLY A 200 -1.98 5.97 -28.83
N GLU A 201 -1.47 6.91 -28.04
CA GLU A 201 -0.13 7.46 -28.26
C GLU A 201 0.95 6.43 -27.97
N LYS A 202 2.03 6.42 -28.75
CA LYS A 202 3.18 5.52 -28.53
C LYS A 202 3.97 5.96 -27.29
N LEU A 203 4.31 5.00 -26.43
CA LEU A 203 5.21 5.23 -25.29
C LEU A 203 6.65 5.38 -25.80
N SER A 204 7.23 6.56 -25.61
CA SER A 204 8.63 6.83 -25.92
C SER A 204 9.48 6.71 -24.65
N LEU A 205 10.25 5.63 -24.52
CA LEU A 205 11.18 5.44 -23.39
C LEU A 205 12.23 6.55 -23.34
N LYS A 206 12.60 7.13 -24.49
CA LYS A 206 13.56 8.25 -24.56
C LYS A 206 12.99 9.53 -23.94
N GLU A 207 11.72 9.85 -24.21
CA GLU A 207 11.03 10.99 -23.59
C GLU A 207 10.87 10.77 -22.09
N LEU A 208 10.42 9.57 -21.70
CA LEU A 208 10.28 9.19 -20.31
C LEU A 208 11.59 9.32 -19.54
N GLY A 209 12.69 8.81 -20.10
CA GLY A 209 14.04 8.95 -19.50
C GLY A 209 14.48 10.41 -19.37
N ARG A 210 14.14 11.26 -20.37
CA ARG A 210 14.43 12.70 -20.29
C ARG A 210 13.66 13.38 -19.17
N ASP A 211 12.38 13.05 -19.02
CA ASP A 211 11.51 13.65 -18.01
C ASP A 211 11.96 13.25 -16.60
N TYR A 212 12.27 11.97 -16.37
CA TYR A 212 12.86 11.52 -15.10
C TYR A 212 14.22 12.16 -14.81
N LYS A 213 15.06 12.33 -15.82
CA LYS A 213 16.34 13.03 -15.65
C LYS A 213 16.16 14.49 -15.21
N LEU A 214 15.12 15.17 -15.69
CA LEU A 214 14.78 16.53 -15.25
C LEU A 214 14.33 16.55 -13.77
N VAL A 215 13.51 15.60 -13.36
CA VAL A 215 13.05 15.46 -11.96
C VAL A 215 14.24 15.17 -11.04
N LEU A 216 15.13 14.25 -11.43
CA LEU A 216 16.31 13.87 -10.64
C LEU A 216 17.36 14.99 -10.55
N LYS A 217 17.39 15.92 -11.51
CA LYS A 217 18.24 17.13 -11.43
C LYS A 217 17.73 18.16 -10.42
N ASN A 218 16.46 18.06 -10.00
CA ASN A 218 15.92 18.94 -8.97
C ASN A 218 16.37 18.47 -7.58
N GLY A 219 17.48 19.03 -7.08
CA GLY A 219 18.06 18.64 -5.79
C GLY A 219 17.11 18.82 -4.60
N ARG A 220 16.17 19.78 -4.65
CA ARG A 220 15.16 19.95 -3.59
C ARG A 220 14.17 18.78 -3.58
N PHE A 221 13.74 18.34 -4.76
CA PHE A 221 12.88 17.18 -4.89
C PHE A 221 13.57 15.91 -4.38
N VAL A 222 14.80 15.66 -4.83
CA VAL A 222 15.58 14.48 -4.42
C VAL A 222 15.84 14.49 -2.92
N ALA A 223 16.24 15.63 -2.34
CA ALA A 223 16.46 15.75 -0.89
C ALA A 223 15.15 15.49 -0.09
N GLY A 224 14.02 16.02 -0.55
CA GLY A 224 12.72 15.76 0.09
C GLY A 224 12.30 14.29 0.02
N ALA A 225 12.47 13.66 -1.12
CA ALA A 225 12.16 12.24 -1.31
C ALA A 225 13.05 11.33 -0.44
N LEU A 226 14.36 11.62 -0.39
CA LEU A 226 15.30 10.89 0.48
C LEU A 226 14.98 11.10 1.96
N ALA A 227 14.68 12.33 2.39
CA ALA A 227 14.32 12.61 3.77
C ALA A 227 13.08 11.80 4.20
N LEU A 228 12.04 11.74 3.34
CA LEU A 228 10.85 10.93 3.61
C LEU A 228 11.20 9.43 3.71
N GLY A 229 12.05 8.94 2.81
CA GLY A 229 12.54 7.55 2.84
C GLY A 229 13.26 7.24 4.14
N PHE A 230 14.23 8.05 4.54
CA PHE A 230 15.01 7.85 5.77
C PHE A 230 14.15 7.89 7.05
N VAL A 231 13.18 8.81 7.12
CA VAL A 231 12.24 8.89 8.26
C VAL A 231 11.34 7.65 8.35
N SER A 232 11.03 7.01 7.22
CA SER A 232 10.21 5.81 7.19
C SER A 232 10.96 4.52 7.53
N LEU A 233 12.30 4.50 7.39
CA LEU A 233 13.11 3.29 7.59
C LEU A 233 12.95 2.63 8.98
N PRO A 234 12.99 3.36 10.11
CA PRO A 234 12.85 2.73 11.43
C PRO A 234 11.51 2.00 11.59
N LEU A 235 10.42 2.59 11.10
CA LEU A 235 9.10 1.97 11.15
C LEU A 235 9.04 0.69 10.29
N LEU A 236 9.56 0.74 9.07
CA LEU A 236 9.60 -0.42 8.17
C LEU A 236 10.48 -1.54 8.73
N ALA A 237 11.66 -1.18 9.28
CA ALA A 237 12.55 -2.12 9.94
C ALA A 237 11.87 -2.78 11.16
N TRP A 238 11.15 -1.99 11.97
CA TRP A 238 10.37 -2.51 13.09
C TRP A 238 9.31 -3.51 12.62
N ILE A 239 8.50 -3.17 11.64
CA ILE A 239 7.44 -4.07 11.13
C ILE A 239 8.04 -5.39 10.63
N ALA A 240 9.19 -5.35 9.93
CA ALA A 240 9.83 -6.52 9.36
C ALA A 240 10.50 -7.41 10.42
N GLN A 241 11.09 -6.84 11.48
CA GLN A 241 11.91 -7.56 12.47
C GLN A 241 11.17 -7.85 13.77
N SER A 242 10.11 -7.10 14.09
CA SER A 242 9.41 -7.24 15.36
C SER A 242 8.84 -8.63 15.64
N PRO A 243 8.40 -9.46 14.66
CA PRO A 243 7.99 -10.83 14.95
C PRO A 243 9.14 -11.68 15.51
N ILE A 244 10.34 -11.54 14.96
CA ILE A 244 11.53 -12.27 15.43
C ILE A 244 11.92 -11.80 16.83
N ILE A 245 11.99 -10.49 17.04
CA ILE A 245 12.40 -9.91 18.32
C ILE A 245 11.43 -10.31 19.42
N ILE A 246 10.12 -10.14 19.20
CA ILE A 246 9.11 -10.31 20.23
C ILE A 246 8.74 -11.78 20.44
N ILE A 247 8.49 -12.53 19.37
CA ILE A 247 8.01 -13.91 19.50
C ILE A 247 9.19 -14.85 19.79
N THR A 248 10.29 -14.73 19.04
CA THR A 248 11.42 -15.65 19.19
C THR A 248 12.40 -15.18 20.26
N GLY A 249 12.72 -13.87 20.31
CA GLY A 249 13.68 -13.31 21.27
C GLY A 249 13.13 -13.25 22.69
N GLU A 250 11.95 -12.63 22.86
CA GLU A 250 11.30 -12.44 24.17
C GLU A 250 10.39 -13.61 24.55
N GLN A 251 10.25 -14.63 23.70
CA GLN A 251 9.41 -15.81 23.92
C GLN A 251 7.93 -15.48 24.18
N LEU A 252 7.43 -14.37 23.63
CA LEU A 252 6.03 -13.98 23.75
C LEU A 252 5.16 -14.66 22.67
N SER A 253 3.89 -14.83 22.97
CA SER A 253 2.93 -15.39 22.03
C SER A 253 2.66 -14.45 20.85
N SER A 254 2.20 -15.00 19.74
CA SER A 254 1.75 -14.20 18.58
C SER A 254 0.64 -13.22 18.94
N TYR A 255 -0.20 -13.55 19.93
CA TYR A 255 -1.25 -12.64 20.43
C TYR A 255 -0.67 -11.43 21.16
N GLU A 256 0.30 -11.65 22.07
CA GLU A 256 1.02 -10.58 22.78
C GLU A 256 1.78 -9.70 21.78
N TYR A 257 2.40 -10.29 20.75
CA TYR A 257 2.98 -9.55 19.64
C TYR A 257 1.98 -8.59 19.00
N GLY A 258 0.77 -9.08 18.66
CA GLY A 258 -0.28 -8.25 18.09
C GLY A 258 -0.68 -7.09 19.00
N LEU A 259 -0.84 -7.34 20.31
CA LEU A 259 -1.17 -6.31 21.29
C LEU A 259 -0.07 -5.25 21.43
N LEU A 260 1.21 -5.64 21.40
CA LEU A 260 2.34 -4.71 21.47
C LEU A 260 2.45 -3.79 20.25
N GLN A 261 1.85 -4.13 19.10
CA GLN A 261 1.76 -3.22 17.96
C GLN A 261 0.77 -2.06 18.19
N VAL A 262 -0.23 -2.25 19.06
CA VAL A 262 -1.30 -1.24 19.29
C VAL A 262 -0.75 0.11 19.76
N PRO A 263 0.13 0.21 20.79
CA PRO A 263 0.67 1.51 21.20
C PRO A 263 1.53 2.17 20.11
N ILE A 264 2.26 1.41 19.30
CA ILE A 264 3.14 1.92 18.25
C ILE A 264 2.32 2.57 17.14
N PHE A 265 1.38 1.82 16.56
CA PHE A 265 0.53 2.34 15.50
C PHE A 265 -0.55 3.31 16.02
N GLY A 266 -0.97 3.14 17.28
CA GLY A 266 -1.83 4.09 17.98
C GLY A 266 -1.16 5.47 18.11
N ALA A 267 0.13 5.52 18.44
CA ALA A 267 0.90 6.76 18.48
C ALA A 267 1.01 7.39 17.07
N LEU A 268 1.17 6.60 16.01
CA LEU A 268 1.20 7.08 14.64
C LEU A 268 -0.15 7.73 14.25
N ILE A 269 -1.27 7.08 14.56
CA ILE A 269 -2.61 7.61 14.31
C ILE A 269 -2.84 8.88 15.12
N ALA A 270 -2.47 8.89 16.40
CA ALA A 270 -2.59 10.08 17.26
C ALA A 270 -1.74 11.24 16.72
N GLY A 271 -0.52 10.96 16.23
CA GLY A 271 0.35 11.93 15.58
C GLY A 271 -0.29 12.54 14.33
N ASN A 272 -0.93 11.74 13.48
CA ASN A 272 -1.64 12.22 12.30
C ASN A 272 -2.86 13.07 12.66
N LEU A 273 -3.64 12.69 13.67
CA LEU A 273 -4.76 13.50 14.16
C LEU A 273 -4.28 14.83 14.74
N LEU A 274 -3.17 14.82 15.47
CA LEU A 274 -2.54 16.04 16.00
C LEU A 274 -2.04 16.92 14.83
N LEU A 275 -1.38 16.35 13.85
CA LEU A 275 -0.92 17.05 12.65
C LEU A 275 -2.10 17.72 11.93
N ALA A 276 -3.20 16.99 11.70
CA ALA A 276 -4.40 17.53 11.05
C ALA A 276 -4.99 18.74 11.82
N ARG A 277 -4.92 18.75 13.16
CA ARG A 277 -5.34 19.91 13.98
C ARG A 277 -4.34 21.06 13.92
N LEU A 278 -3.04 20.76 13.86
CA LEU A 278 -1.99 21.78 13.86
C LEU A 278 -1.84 22.47 12.50
N THR A 279 -2.16 21.82 11.39
CA THR A 279 -2.09 22.40 10.03
C THR A 279 -3.00 23.62 9.85
N SER A 280 -4.09 23.71 10.64
CA SER A 280 -4.96 24.90 10.67
C SER A 280 -4.36 26.10 11.43
N ARG A 281 -3.30 25.88 12.24
CA ARG A 281 -2.73 26.90 13.15
C ARG A 281 -1.25 27.18 12.93
N ARG A 282 -0.53 26.34 12.20
CA ARG A 282 0.92 26.40 12.00
C ARG A 282 1.29 26.23 10.54
N THR A 283 2.41 26.82 10.13
CA THR A 283 2.92 26.63 8.78
C THR A 283 3.54 25.22 8.62
N VAL A 284 3.49 24.67 7.41
CA VAL A 284 4.08 23.36 7.07
C VAL A 284 5.56 23.28 7.48
N ARG A 285 6.33 24.36 7.25
CA ARG A 285 7.74 24.45 7.67
C ARG A 285 7.93 24.27 9.17
N SER A 286 7.09 24.94 9.98
CA SER A 286 7.14 24.82 11.45
C SER A 286 6.80 23.39 11.90
N LEU A 287 5.84 22.74 11.26
CA LEU A 287 5.43 21.37 11.58
C LEU A 287 6.52 20.34 11.25
N ILE A 288 7.22 20.51 10.11
CA ILE A 288 8.37 19.66 9.76
C ILE A 288 9.49 19.78 10.80
N ILE A 289 9.83 21.00 11.21
CA ILE A 289 10.85 21.24 12.24
C ILE A 289 10.43 20.63 13.58
N MET A 290 9.18 20.85 14.01
CA MET A 290 8.65 20.27 15.25
C MET A 290 8.66 18.73 15.24
N GLY A 291 8.31 18.11 14.11
CA GLY A 291 8.34 16.65 13.97
C GLY A 291 9.76 16.06 13.90
N GLY A 292 10.73 16.85 13.47
CA GLY A 292 12.14 16.45 13.44
C GLY A 292 12.78 16.30 14.82
N TRP A 293 12.36 17.10 15.81
CA TRP A 293 12.94 17.04 17.15
C TRP A 293 12.79 15.67 17.85
N PRO A 294 11.59 15.06 17.93
CA PRO A 294 11.45 13.72 18.52
C PRO A 294 12.32 12.66 17.83
N ILE A 295 12.46 12.76 16.49
CA ILE A 295 13.28 11.80 15.71
C ILE A 295 14.78 11.95 16.03
N MET A 296 15.23 13.16 16.39
CA MET A 296 16.64 13.41 16.74
C MET A 296 16.98 13.00 18.18
N ILE A 297 15.98 12.90 19.06
CA ILE A 297 16.15 12.61 20.49
C ILE A 297 15.98 11.10 20.77
N GLY A 298 15.11 10.40 20.04
CA GLY A 298 14.81 8.98 20.16
C GLY A 298 15.56 8.12 19.18
#